data_ced6d01d4c2a3c777d2a183eb0e1c13c
#
_entry.id   ced6d01d4c2a3c777d2a183eb0e1c13c
#
_cell.length_a   1.000
_cell.length_b   1.000
_cell.length_c   1.000
_cell.angle_alpha   90.00
_cell.angle_beta   90.00
_cell.angle_gamma   90.00
#
_symmetry.space_group_name_H-M   'P 1'
#
loop_
_entity.id
_entity.type
_entity.pdbx_description
1 polymer ?
#
loop_
_entity_poly.entity_id
_entity_poly.type
_entity_poly.pdbx_seq_one_letter_code
_entity_poly.pdbx_strand_id
1 'polypeptide(L)'
;MKSNKTKRFFALQRKYLCIPYVIFLLLFIIVPIFIIIFYAFTYDVLDPATNVTHIRASGQAFINFFTDYSKIQVLLNSLFIATITTLICLIIGFPLAYFLADKQVNKNVAFITLFIAPMWINFVLRTGATRDLLTLLHINGGTHPYLATIVGMVQNYLPFVVLPLYTTMLKLDRSQMEAARDLGASPIQTFFKNTIPQAVPGIVSACLMTFMPTMSSYVISDTLSEGKITLFGSYIELEFTNKAWHDGSFMALVMLIFIGITMVISQKFGDDEKKAGKSW
;
A
#
# COMPACT_ATOMS: atom_id res chain seq x y z
N MET A 1 -14.18 40.81 -38.13
CA MET A 1 -13.01 39.90 -38.13
C MET A 1 -12.12 40.11 -36.90
N LYS A 2 -12.66 39.97 -35.69
CA LYS A 2 -11.90 40.21 -34.42
C LYS A 2 -12.03 39.09 -33.37
N SER A 3 -12.57 37.91 -33.72
CA SER A 3 -12.93 36.88 -32.71
C SER A 3 -11.91 35.70 -32.57
N ASN A 4 -10.87 35.65 -33.41
CA ASN A 4 -9.98 34.45 -33.42
C ASN A 4 -8.65 34.59 -32.64
N LYS A 5 -8.26 35.78 -32.20
CA LYS A 5 -7.00 36.01 -31.44
C LYS A 5 -7.14 35.67 -29.95
N THR A 6 -8.29 35.93 -29.36
CA THR A 6 -8.55 35.69 -27.92
C THR A 6 -8.62 34.20 -27.55
N LYS A 7 -9.13 33.36 -28.45
CA LYS A 7 -9.19 31.89 -28.20
C LYS A 7 -7.82 31.21 -28.25
N ARG A 8 -6.87 31.74 -29.03
CA ARG A 8 -5.50 31.21 -29.09
C ARG A 8 -4.68 31.54 -27.83
N PHE A 9 -4.91 32.70 -27.22
CA PHE A 9 -4.22 33.09 -26.00
C PHE A 9 -4.64 32.26 -24.79
N PHE A 10 -5.91 31.89 -24.67
CA PHE A 10 -6.43 31.00 -23.61
C PHE A 10 -6.02 29.54 -23.80
N ALA A 11 -5.88 29.07 -25.03
CA ALA A 11 -5.41 27.71 -25.31
C ALA A 11 -3.92 27.51 -24.97
N LEU A 12 -3.12 28.59 -25.10
CA LEU A 12 -1.71 28.57 -24.73
C LEU A 12 -1.51 28.53 -23.22
N GLN A 13 -2.37 29.23 -22.46
CA GLN A 13 -2.29 29.28 -20.99
C GLN A 13 -2.56 27.90 -20.31
N ARG A 14 -3.47 27.08 -20.80
CA ARG A 14 -3.77 25.75 -20.21
C ARG A 14 -2.57 24.81 -20.25
N LYS A 15 -1.76 24.86 -21.29
CA LYS A 15 -0.59 23.99 -21.44
C LYS A 15 0.57 24.43 -20.52
N TYR A 16 0.70 25.71 -20.27
CA TYR A 16 1.74 26.27 -19.37
C TYR A 16 1.38 26.14 -17.88
N LEU A 17 0.09 26.00 -17.53
CA LEU A 17 -0.33 25.74 -16.14
C LEU A 17 0.11 24.37 -15.62
N CYS A 18 0.41 23.42 -16.52
CA CYS A 18 0.95 22.13 -16.11
C CYS A 18 2.46 22.16 -15.82
N ILE A 19 3.19 23.18 -16.30
CA ILE A 19 4.66 23.26 -16.15
C ILE A 19 5.09 23.26 -14.67
N PRO A 20 4.53 24.09 -13.77
CA PRO A 20 4.91 24.07 -12.36
C PRO A 20 4.71 22.69 -11.71
N TYR A 21 3.61 22.00 -12.07
CA TYR A 21 3.33 20.65 -11.59
C TYR A 21 4.34 19.63 -12.10
N VAL A 22 4.69 19.69 -13.39
CA VAL A 22 5.72 18.78 -13.98
C VAL A 22 7.09 19.04 -13.35
N ILE A 23 7.47 20.30 -13.14
CA ILE A 23 8.73 20.65 -12.47
C ILE A 23 8.74 20.10 -11.04
N PHE A 24 7.63 20.26 -10.30
CA PHE A 24 7.48 19.71 -8.95
C PHE A 24 7.65 18.18 -8.94
N LEU A 25 6.97 17.47 -9.86
CA LEU A 25 7.11 16.02 -9.98
C LEU A 25 8.54 15.57 -10.30
N LEU A 26 9.18 16.25 -11.26
CA LEU A 26 10.56 15.96 -11.62
C LEU A 26 11.51 16.15 -10.44
N LEU A 27 11.37 17.25 -9.72
CA LEU A 27 12.30 17.64 -8.66
C LEU A 27 12.09 16.80 -7.38
N PHE A 28 10.84 16.54 -7.00
CA PHE A 28 10.53 15.87 -5.72
C PHE A 28 10.28 14.36 -5.84
N ILE A 29 10.08 13.81 -7.03
CA ILE A 29 9.90 12.37 -7.22
C ILE A 29 11.07 11.77 -7.98
N ILE A 30 11.41 12.32 -9.14
CA ILE A 30 12.41 11.70 -10.03
C ILE A 30 13.83 11.90 -9.48
N VAL A 31 14.17 13.10 -9.00
CA VAL A 31 15.51 13.38 -8.44
C VAL A 31 15.81 12.47 -7.22
N PRO A 32 14.94 12.34 -6.19
CA PRO A 32 15.20 11.40 -5.09
C PRO A 32 15.34 9.95 -5.53
N ILE A 33 14.55 9.49 -6.51
CA ILE A 33 14.70 8.12 -7.04
C ILE A 33 16.07 7.93 -7.70
N PHE A 34 16.54 8.92 -8.48
CA PHE A 34 17.89 8.87 -9.06
C PHE A 34 18.99 8.86 -7.99
N ILE A 35 18.82 9.63 -6.91
CA ILE A 35 19.74 9.63 -5.79
C ILE A 35 19.80 8.25 -5.13
N ILE A 36 18.64 7.63 -4.87
CA ILE A 36 18.56 6.27 -4.31
C ILE A 36 19.26 5.27 -5.24
N ILE A 37 19.00 5.32 -6.53
CA ILE A 37 19.66 4.44 -7.51
C ILE A 37 21.18 4.68 -7.51
N PHE A 38 21.62 5.93 -7.50
CA PHE A 38 23.03 6.28 -7.46
C PHE A 38 23.73 5.71 -6.22
N TYR A 39 23.18 5.92 -5.02
CA TYR A 39 23.74 5.38 -3.78
C TYR A 39 23.67 3.84 -3.72
N ALA A 40 22.62 3.22 -4.28
CA ALA A 40 22.50 1.76 -4.30
C ALA A 40 23.61 1.04 -5.10
N PHE A 41 24.18 1.72 -6.12
CA PHE A 41 25.24 1.19 -6.96
C PHE A 41 26.60 1.85 -6.75
N THR A 42 26.79 2.57 -5.66
CA THR A 42 28.06 3.16 -5.26
C THR A 42 28.44 2.71 -3.87
N TYR A 43 29.71 2.89 -3.50
CA TYR A 43 30.21 2.63 -2.17
C TYR A 43 31.34 3.58 -1.82
N ASP A 44 31.45 3.93 -0.54
CA ASP A 44 32.51 4.79 -0.02
C ASP A 44 33.79 3.96 0.17
N VAL A 45 34.85 4.29 -0.56
CA VAL A 45 36.15 3.68 -0.42
C VAL A 45 37.10 4.70 0.18
N LEU A 46 37.64 4.40 1.37
CA LEU A 46 38.65 5.22 2.00
C LEU A 46 39.98 4.99 1.27
N ASP A 47 40.60 6.05 0.74
CA ASP A 47 41.92 6.00 0.20
C ASP A 47 42.95 6.07 1.38
N PRO A 48 43.73 4.99 1.63
CA PRO A 48 44.65 4.94 2.75
C PRO A 48 45.79 5.99 2.66
N ALA A 49 46.09 6.47 1.45
CA ALA A 49 47.16 7.42 1.22
C ALA A 49 46.77 8.88 1.51
N THR A 50 45.50 9.23 1.24
CA THR A 50 45.01 10.62 1.35
C THR A 50 44.04 10.83 2.49
N ASN A 51 43.58 9.75 3.15
CA ASN A 51 42.53 9.75 4.17
C ASN A 51 41.20 10.41 3.69
N VAL A 52 40.97 10.41 2.37
CA VAL A 52 39.75 10.95 1.74
C VAL A 52 38.89 9.80 1.26
N THR A 53 37.61 9.88 1.54
CA THR A 53 36.62 8.94 1.02
C THR A 53 36.24 9.29 -0.40
N HIS A 54 36.35 8.33 -1.30
CA HIS A 54 35.92 8.46 -2.69
C HIS A 54 34.73 7.54 -2.96
N ILE A 55 33.71 8.09 -3.59
CA ILE A 55 32.55 7.32 -4.03
C ILE A 55 32.95 6.59 -5.31
N ARG A 56 32.89 5.25 -5.29
CA ARG A 56 33.14 4.40 -6.47
C ARG A 56 31.92 3.58 -6.82
N ALA A 57 31.71 3.32 -8.11
CA ALA A 57 30.73 2.35 -8.56
C ALA A 57 31.06 0.97 -8.00
N SER A 58 30.14 0.37 -7.26
CA SER A 58 30.33 -0.90 -6.58
C SER A 58 29.01 -1.64 -6.43
N GLY A 59 29.02 -2.97 -6.52
CA GLY A 59 27.90 -3.83 -6.15
C GLY A 59 27.95 -4.30 -4.69
N GLN A 60 28.71 -3.63 -3.82
CA GLN A 60 28.90 -4.08 -2.44
C GLN A 60 27.59 -4.10 -1.65
N ALA A 61 26.73 -3.10 -1.81
CA ALA A 61 25.42 -3.06 -1.15
C ALA A 61 24.52 -4.25 -1.56
N PHE A 62 24.60 -4.68 -2.84
CA PHE A 62 23.94 -5.89 -3.32
C PHE A 62 24.48 -7.14 -2.60
N ILE A 63 25.80 -7.29 -2.52
CA ILE A 63 26.43 -8.43 -1.85
C ILE A 63 26.06 -8.43 -0.36
N ASN A 64 26.17 -7.28 0.31
CA ASN A 64 25.82 -7.12 1.72
C ASN A 64 24.36 -7.53 1.98
N PHE A 65 23.41 -7.14 1.10
CA PHE A 65 22.02 -7.47 1.25
C PHE A 65 21.77 -8.99 1.22
N PHE A 66 22.36 -9.70 0.27
CA PHE A 66 22.15 -11.14 0.13
C PHE A 66 23.02 -11.99 1.07
N THR A 67 24.09 -11.44 1.61
CA THR A 67 24.98 -12.15 2.55
C THR A 67 24.52 -11.96 4.00
N ASP A 68 23.86 -10.85 4.31
CA ASP A 68 23.35 -10.57 5.64
C ASP A 68 21.98 -11.25 5.84
N TYR A 69 22.01 -12.34 6.64
CA TYR A 69 20.79 -13.08 6.99
C TYR A 69 19.72 -12.18 7.63
N SER A 70 20.12 -11.16 8.41
CA SER A 70 19.20 -10.25 9.08
C SER A 70 18.35 -9.46 8.08
N LYS A 71 18.95 -8.96 6.99
CA LYS A 71 18.26 -8.20 5.94
C LYS A 71 17.22 -9.05 5.20
N ILE A 72 17.57 -10.31 4.90
CA ILE A 72 16.65 -11.27 4.26
C ILE A 72 15.53 -11.65 5.21
N GLN A 73 15.83 -11.90 6.48
CA GLN A 73 14.82 -12.26 7.48
C GLN A 73 13.81 -11.13 7.69
N VAL A 74 14.26 -9.87 7.74
CA VAL A 74 13.38 -8.70 7.84
C VAL A 74 12.48 -8.57 6.61
N LEU A 75 13.00 -8.83 5.40
CA LEU A 75 12.19 -8.85 4.18
C LEU A 75 11.09 -9.93 4.24
N LEU A 76 11.47 -11.16 4.62
CA LEU A 76 10.53 -12.28 4.72
C LEU A 76 9.45 -12.03 5.80
N ASN A 77 9.83 -11.50 6.96
CA ASN A 77 8.90 -11.13 8.02
C ASN A 77 7.91 -10.06 7.55
N SER A 78 8.39 -9.07 6.81
CA SER A 78 7.55 -8.01 6.26
C SER A 78 6.55 -8.54 5.23
N LEU A 79 6.99 -9.42 4.33
CA LEU A 79 6.12 -10.08 3.37
C LEU A 79 5.06 -10.94 4.07
N PHE A 80 5.45 -11.69 5.09
CA PHE A 80 4.55 -12.51 5.89
C PHE A 80 3.48 -11.68 6.59
N ILE A 81 3.87 -10.65 7.34
CA ILE A 81 2.94 -9.77 8.06
C ILE A 81 2.03 -9.02 7.07
N ALA A 82 2.58 -8.47 5.98
CA ALA A 82 1.80 -7.77 4.98
C ALA A 82 0.77 -8.69 4.31
N THR A 83 1.15 -9.93 3.98
CA THR A 83 0.24 -10.91 3.38
C THR A 83 -0.88 -11.30 4.35
N ILE A 84 -0.55 -11.66 5.58
CA ILE A 84 -1.56 -12.05 6.59
C ILE A 84 -2.50 -10.88 6.90
N THR A 85 -1.95 -9.68 7.13
CA THR A 85 -2.75 -8.49 7.39
C THR A 85 -3.72 -8.21 6.23
N THR A 86 -3.23 -8.26 5.00
CA THR A 86 -4.05 -8.02 3.80
C THR A 86 -5.16 -9.06 3.67
N LEU A 87 -4.85 -10.34 3.88
CA LEU A 87 -5.84 -11.42 3.84
C LEU A 87 -6.93 -11.25 4.92
N ILE A 88 -6.54 -10.96 6.16
CA ILE A 88 -7.50 -10.71 7.24
C ILE A 88 -8.37 -9.49 6.94
N CYS A 89 -7.76 -8.40 6.47
CA CYS A 89 -8.49 -7.20 6.07
C CYS A 89 -9.47 -7.47 4.93
N LEU A 90 -9.12 -8.32 3.95
CA LEU A 90 -10.04 -8.72 2.88
C LEU A 90 -11.18 -9.60 3.40
N ILE A 91 -10.89 -10.59 4.24
CA ILE A 91 -11.91 -11.50 4.80
C ILE A 91 -12.94 -10.71 5.62
N ILE A 92 -12.52 -9.71 6.38
CA ILE A 92 -13.41 -8.86 7.18
C ILE A 92 -14.03 -7.76 6.31
N GLY A 93 -13.20 -7.09 5.50
CA GLY A 93 -13.59 -5.91 4.74
C GLY A 93 -14.53 -6.20 3.58
N PHE A 94 -14.43 -7.37 2.94
CA PHE A 94 -15.28 -7.71 1.79
C PHE A 94 -16.76 -7.88 2.20
N PRO A 95 -17.12 -8.71 3.19
CA PRO A 95 -18.51 -8.77 3.67
C PRO A 95 -19.01 -7.42 4.19
N LEU A 96 -18.17 -6.68 4.91
CA LEU A 96 -18.53 -5.38 5.44
C LEU A 96 -18.85 -4.39 4.31
N ALA A 97 -18.00 -4.32 3.28
CA ALA A 97 -18.23 -3.47 2.11
C ALA A 97 -19.51 -3.87 1.35
N TYR A 98 -19.75 -5.19 1.22
CA TYR A 98 -20.96 -5.71 0.60
C TYR A 98 -22.23 -5.25 1.32
N PHE A 99 -22.27 -5.38 2.66
CA PHE A 99 -23.42 -4.90 3.46
C PHE A 99 -23.57 -3.38 3.42
N LEU A 100 -22.47 -2.64 3.48
CA LEU A 100 -22.50 -1.17 3.42
C LEU A 100 -22.97 -0.65 2.06
N ALA A 101 -22.73 -1.37 0.97
CA ALA A 101 -23.17 -1.02 -0.37
C ALA A 101 -24.64 -1.36 -0.65
N ASP A 102 -25.27 -2.18 0.20
CA ASP A 102 -26.68 -2.51 0.04
C ASP A 102 -27.59 -1.35 0.49
N LYS A 103 -28.35 -0.79 -0.45
CA LYS A 103 -29.27 0.32 -0.19
C LYS A 103 -30.43 -0.04 0.75
N GLN A 104 -30.74 -1.32 0.90
CA GLN A 104 -31.77 -1.77 1.84
C GLN A 104 -31.27 -1.71 3.29
N VAL A 105 -29.99 -2.01 3.49
CA VAL A 105 -29.32 -1.98 4.80
C VAL A 105 -28.82 -0.58 5.13
N ASN A 106 -28.15 0.06 4.17
CA ASN A 106 -27.56 1.38 4.33
C ASN A 106 -28.38 2.44 3.57
N LYS A 107 -29.50 2.85 4.16
CA LYS A 107 -30.35 3.93 3.61
C LYS A 107 -29.64 5.29 3.60
N ASN A 108 -28.66 5.49 4.44
CA ASN A 108 -27.90 6.73 4.59
C ASN A 108 -26.41 6.46 4.47
N VAL A 109 -25.70 7.34 3.77
CA VAL A 109 -24.20 7.33 3.67
C VAL A 109 -23.52 7.45 5.05
N ALA A 110 -24.27 7.67 6.13
CA ALA A 110 -23.80 7.85 7.48
C ALA A 110 -22.97 6.67 8.00
N PHE A 111 -23.34 5.42 7.70
CA PHE A 111 -22.63 4.26 8.20
C PHE A 111 -21.22 4.14 7.61
N ILE A 112 -21.06 4.37 6.30
CA ILE A 112 -19.71 4.35 5.71
C ILE A 112 -18.86 5.52 6.23
N THR A 113 -19.47 6.70 6.43
CA THR A 113 -18.77 7.86 6.99
C THR A 113 -18.30 7.58 8.42
N LEU A 114 -19.15 6.96 9.25
CA LEU A 114 -18.80 6.57 10.62
C LEU A 114 -17.66 5.54 10.63
N PHE A 115 -17.65 4.60 9.68
CA PHE A 115 -16.61 3.60 9.56
C PHE A 115 -15.26 4.21 9.13
N ILE A 116 -15.29 5.24 8.27
CA ILE A 116 -14.09 5.94 7.79
C ILE A 116 -13.61 6.99 8.80
N ALA A 117 -14.49 7.52 9.66
CA ALA A 117 -14.17 8.58 10.63
C ALA A 117 -12.88 8.32 11.46
N PRO A 118 -12.58 7.09 11.92
CA PRO A 118 -11.33 6.81 12.62
C PRO A 118 -10.06 7.10 11.80
N MET A 119 -10.12 7.12 10.46
CA MET A 119 -8.97 7.47 9.62
C MET A 119 -8.51 8.93 9.79
N TRP A 120 -9.39 9.81 10.26
CA TRP A 120 -9.07 11.24 10.49
C TRP A 120 -8.29 11.45 11.80
N ILE A 121 -8.28 10.46 12.68
CA ILE A 121 -7.46 10.47 13.88
C ILE A 121 -6.03 10.14 13.49
N ASN A 122 -5.07 10.85 14.08
CA ASN A 122 -3.65 10.58 13.88
C ASN A 122 -3.34 9.09 14.14
N PHE A 123 -2.70 8.43 13.18
CA PHE A 123 -2.46 7.00 13.24
C PHE A 123 -1.53 6.59 14.40
N VAL A 124 -0.62 7.47 14.84
CA VAL A 124 0.28 7.20 15.98
C VAL A 124 -0.52 7.12 17.28
N LEU A 125 -1.44 8.07 17.51
CA LEU A 125 -2.33 8.06 18.69
C LEU A 125 -3.23 6.82 18.69
N ARG A 126 -3.77 6.47 17.53
CA ARG A 126 -4.62 5.28 17.35
C ARG A 126 -3.84 4.00 17.62
N THR A 127 -2.60 3.92 17.15
CA THR A 127 -1.72 2.77 17.41
C THR A 127 -1.37 2.66 18.89
N GLY A 128 -1.07 3.78 19.56
CA GLY A 128 -0.84 3.80 21.02
C GLY A 128 -2.05 3.32 21.82
N ALA A 129 -3.25 3.84 21.48
CA ALA A 129 -4.50 3.39 22.11
C ALA A 129 -4.75 1.88 21.88
N THR A 130 -4.44 1.37 20.69
CA THR A 130 -4.55 -0.07 20.37
C THR A 130 -3.58 -0.88 21.21
N ARG A 131 -2.33 -0.43 21.39
CA ARG A 131 -1.34 -1.07 22.27
C ARG A 131 -1.86 -1.17 23.71
N ASP A 132 -2.40 -0.05 24.22
CA ASP A 132 -2.90 -0.02 25.61
C ASP A 132 -4.10 -0.96 25.79
N LEU A 133 -5.02 -1.01 24.81
CA LEU A 133 -6.13 -1.96 24.79
C LEU A 133 -5.65 -3.42 24.74
N LEU A 134 -4.69 -3.74 23.88
CA LEU A 134 -4.15 -5.09 23.79
C LEU A 134 -3.42 -5.49 25.07
N THR A 135 -2.75 -4.56 25.75
CA THR A 135 -2.11 -4.80 27.03
C THR A 135 -3.15 -5.14 28.12
N LEU A 136 -4.30 -4.45 28.13
CA LEU A 136 -5.42 -4.79 29.04
C LEU A 136 -5.99 -6.19 28.76
N LEU A 137 -5.93 -6.64 27.50
CA LEU A 137 -6.37 -7.99 27.11
C LEU A 137 -5.27 -9.05 27.28
N HIS A 138 -4.14 -8.71 27.90
CA HIS A 138 -2.96 -9.57 28.06
C HIS A 138 -2.30 -10.02 26.74
N ILE A 139 -2.55 -9.31 25.65
CA ILE A 139 -1.95 -9.54 24.32
C ILE A 139 -0.96 -8.39 24.07
N ASN A 140 0.12 -8.31 24.84
CA ASN A 140 1.13 -7.28 24.66
C ASN A 140 2.22 -7.71 23.67
N GLY A 141 2.95 -6.74 23.15
CA GLY A 141 4.08 -6.96 22.25
C GLY A 141 5.21 -7.76 22.86
N GLY A 142 5.34 -7.70 24.18
CA GLY A 142 6.33 -8.46 24.94
C GLY A 142 6.11 -9.97 24.89
N THR A 143 4.86 -10.42 24.90
CA THR A 143 4.50 -11.86 24.93
C THR A 143 4.09 -12.39 23.56
N HIS A 144 3.35 -11.61 22.79
CA HIS A 144 2.78 -12.03 21.49
C HIS A 144 3.04 -10.97 20.40
N PRO A 145 4.32 -10.71 20.02
CA PRO A 145 4.67 -9.58 19.15
C PRO A 145 4.00 -9.65 17.76
N TYR A 146 3.95 -10.83 17.13
CA TYR A 146 3.31 -10.99 15.83
C TYR A 146 1.80 -10.73 15.88
N LEU A 147 1.12 -11.27 16.89
CA LEU A 147 -0.32 -11.12 17.02
C LEU A 147 -0.70 -9.65 17.31
N ALA A 148 0.01 -8.99 18.23
CA ALA A 148 -0.20 -7.59 18.53
C ALA A 148 0.01 -6.71 17.29
N THR A 149 1.09 -6.95 16.54
CA THR A 149 1.40 -6.21 15.31
C THR A 149 0.32 -6.44 14.24
N ILE A 150 -0.08 -7.69 13.98
CA ILE A 150 -1.10 -8.00 12.97
C ILE A 150 -2.44 -7.37 13.34
N VAL A 151 -2.89 -7.48 14.60
CA VAL A 151 -4.15 -6.85 15.06
C VAL A 151 -4.12 -5.34 14.85
N GLY A 152 -3.04 -4.69 15.24
CA GLY A 152 -2.91 -3.24 15.04
C GLY A 152 -2.82 -2.84 13.57
N MET A 153 -2.14 -3.61 12.74
CA MET A 153 -2.11 -3.40 11.29
C MET A 153 -3.51 -3.55 10.68
N VAL A 154 -4.23 -4.61 11.04
CA VAL A 154 -5.62 -4.81 10.58
C VAL A 154 -6.50 -3.65 11.01
N GLN A 155 -6.46 -3.24 12.27
CA GLN A 155 -7.24 -2.12 12.78
C GLN A 155 -6.92 -0.80 12.04
N ASN A 156 -5.64 -0.56 11.72
CA ASN A 156 -5.23 0.65 11.01
C ASN A 156 -5.58 0.63 9.52
N TYR A 157 -5.47 -0.53 8.85
CA TYR A 157 -5.61 -0.62 7.39
C TYR A 157 -6.97 -1.15 6.91
N LEU A 158 -7.82 -1.67 7.79
CA LEU A 158 -9.17 -2.14 7.41
C LEU A 158 -10.00 -1.11 6.63
N PRO A 159 -10.03 0.19 6.99
CA PRO A 159 -10.76 1.19 6.22
C PRO A 159 -10.24 1.36 4.79
N PHE A 160 -8.92 1.18 4.57
CA PHE A 160 -8.31 1.25 3.23
C PHE A 160 -8.70 0.08 2.34
N VAL A 161 -9.13 -1.04 2.92
CA VAL A 161 -9.72 -2.17 2.19
C VAL A 161 -11.19 -1.95 1.91
N VAL A 162 -11.94 -1.49 2.92
CA VAL A 162 -13.39 -1.34 2.81
C VAL A 162 -13.76 -0.28 1.78
N LEU A 163 -13.04 0.85 1.71
CA LEU A 163 -13.38 1.96 0.84
C LEU A 163 -13.36 1.60 -0.66
N PRO A 164 -12.28 1.03 -1.24
CA PRO A 164 -12.27 0.63 -2.64
C PRO A 164 -13.24 -0.52 -2.94
N LEU A 165 -13.42 -1.45 -2.01
CA LEU A 165 -14.43 -2.50 -2.15
C LEU A 165 -15.84 -1.92 -2.16
N TYR A 166 -16.18 -1.03 -1.25
CA TYR A 166 -17.46 -0.35 -1.20
C TYR A 166 -17.75 0.40 -2.50
N THR A 167 -16.80 1.19 -3.00
CA THR A 167 -16.98 1.93 -4.25
C THR A 167 -17.15 1.02 -5.46
N THR A 168 -16.52 -0.15 -5.45
CA THR A 168 -16.69 -1.18 -6.48
C THR A 168 -18.07 -1.84 -6.36
N MET A 169 -18.49 -2.22 -5.14
CA MET A 169 -19.80 -2.83 -4.88
C MET A 169 -20.97 -1.93 -5.30
N LEU A 170 -20.82 -0.61 -5.17
CA LEU A 170 -21.84 0.33 -5.66
C LEU A 170 -22.03 0.33 -7.18
N LYS A 171 -21.02 -0.14 -7.93
CA LYS A 171 -21.02 -0.20 -9.40
C LYS A 171 -21.41 -1.57 -9.95
N LEU A 172 -21.56 -2.58 -9.09
CA LEU A 172 -21.95 -3.93 -9.52
C LEU A 172 -23.32 -3.94 -10.19
N ASP A 173 -23.42 -4.73 -11.25
CA ASP A 173 -24.69 -4.93 -11.94
C ASP A 173 -25.59 -5.88 -11.15
N ARG A 174 -26.59 -5.31 -10.48
CA ARG A 174 -27.56 -6.07 -9.68
C ARG A 174 -28.43 -6.98 -10.53
N SER A 175 -28.68 -6.64 -11.80
CA SER A 175 -29.51 -7.46 -12.70
C SER A 175 -28.93 -8.85 -12.93
N GLN A 176 -27.59 -8.95 -12.98
CA GLN A 176 -26.90 -10.26 -13.09
C GLN A 176 -27.08 -11.10 -11.82
N MET A 177 -27.09 -10.46 -10.65
CA MET A 177 -27.33 -11.18 -9.39
C MET A 177 -28.78 -11.65 -9.27
N GLU A 178 -29.74 -10.85 -9.72
CA GLU A 178 -31.16 -11.20 -9.78
C GLU A 178 -31.39 -12.33 -10.77
N ALA A 179 -30.87 -12.24 -11.99
CA ALA A 179 -30.96 -13.29 -12.99
C ALA A 179 -30.35 -14.64 -12.51
N ALA A 180 -29.23 -14.60 -11.80
CA ALA A 180 -28.63 -15.80 -11.20
C ALA A 180 -29.56 -16.45 -10.16
N ARG A 181 -30.26 -15.65 -9.35
CA ARG A 181 -31.25 -16.14 -8.36
C ARG A 181 -32.49 -16.70 -9.04
N ASP A 182 -32.97 -16.05 -10.10
CA ASP A 182 -34.11 -16.54 -10.87
C ASP A 182 -33.83 -17.90 -11.53
N LEU A 183 -32.57 -18.16 -11.87
CA LEU A 183 -32.10 -19.48 -12.33
C LEU A 183 -31.86 -20.49 -11.19
N GLY A 184 -32.24 -20.16 -9.96
CA GLY A 184 -32.15 -21.08 -8.81
C GLY A 184 -30.83 -21.06 -8.06
N ALA A 185 -29.93 -20.10 -8.31
CA ALA A 185 -28.69 -19.99 -7.53
C ALA A 185 -28.99 -19.54 -6.10
N SER A 186 -28.39 -20.24 -5.13
CA SER A 186 -28.46 -19.84 -3.72
C SER A 186 -27.73 -18.49 -3.49
N PRO A 187 -28.08 -17.75 -2.42
CA PRO A 187 -27.38 -16.49 -2.09
C PRO A 187 -25.86 -16.66 -1.99
N ILE A 188 -25.40 -17.78 -1.42
CA ILE A 188 -23.99 -18.12 -1.28
C ILE A 188 -23.35 -18.37 -2.66
N GLN A 189 -24.04 -19.09 -3.53
CA GLN A 189 -23.56 -19.34 -4.90
C GLN A 189 -23.49 -18.04 -5.71
N THR A 190 -24.49 -17.17 -5.61
CA THR A 190 -24.50 -15.86 -6.26
C THR A 190 -23.33 -15.00 -5.74
N PHE A 191 -23.07 -15.03 -4.43
CA PHE A 191 -21.95 -14.30 -3.82
C PHE A 191 -20.60 -14.75 -4.39
N PHE A 192 -20.31 -16.04 -4.34
CA PHE A 192 -19.00 -16.55 -4.77
C PHE A 192 -18.82 -16.59 -6.29
N LYS A 193 -19.87 -16.89 -7.06
CA LYS A 193 -19.77 -17.08 -8.51
C LYS A 193 -20.07 -15.82 -9.33
N ASN A 194 -20.73 -14.82 -8.73
CA ASN A 194 -21.10 -13.59 -9.43
C ASN A 194 -20.51 -12.35 -8.76
N THR A 195 -20.75 -12.15 -7.45
CA THR A 195 -20.31 -10.93 -6.76
C THR A 195 -18.80 -10.82 -6.64
N ILE A 196 -18.11 -11.88 -6.20
CA ILE A 196 -16.65 -11.86 -6.05
C ILE A 196 -15.93 -11.64 -7.39
N PRO A 197 -16.25 -12.37 -8.49
CA PRO A 197 -15.62 -12.13 -9.78
C PRO A 197 -15.81 -10.70 -10.29
N GLN A 198 -17.01 -10.13 -10.17
CA GLN A 198 -17.25 -8.73 -10.57
C GLN A 198 -16.51 -7.73 -9.67
N ALA A 199 -16.21 -8.09 -8.42
CA ALA A 199 -15.51 -7.23 -7.47
C ALA A 199 -13.98 -7.32 -7.56
N VAL A 200 -13.41 -8.17 -8.42
CA VAL A 200 -11.95 -8.35 -8.55
C VAL A 200 -11.18 -7.03 -8.69
N PRO A 201 -11.61 -6.02 -9.47
CA PRO A 201 -10.90 -4.74 -9.53
C PRO A 201 -10.82 -4.03 -8.19
N GLY A 202 -11.90 -4.11 -7.39
CA GLY A 202 -11.93 -3.59 -6.03
C GLY A 202 -11.03 -4.36 -5.08
N ILE A 203 -11.02 -5.69 -5.20
CA ILE A 203 -10.13 -6.57 -4.39
C ILE A 203 -8.67 -6.24 -4.66
N VAL A 204 -8.29 -6.15 -5.94
CA VAL A 204 -6.92 -5.80 -6.33
C VAL A 204 -6.51 -4.42 -5.80
N SER A 205 -7.39 -3.41 -5.92
CA SER A 205 -7.15 -2.08 -5.37
C SER A 205 -7.00 -2.10 -3.85
N ALA A 206 -7.85 -2.85 -3.15
CA ALA A 206 -7.80 -3.02 -1.70
C ALA A 206 -6.50 -3.73 -1.26
N CYS A 207 -6.08 -4.77 -1.99
CA CYS A 207 -4.80 -5.43 -1.74
C CYS A 207 -3.62 -4.45 -1.81
N LEU A 208 -3.55 -3.66 -2.87
CA LEU A 208 -2.46 -2.70 -3.06
C LEU A 208 -2.45 -1.63 -1.97
N MET A 209 -3.63 -1.09 -1.63
CA MET A 209 -3.77 -0.04 -0.61
C MET A 209 -3.44 -0.52 0.81
N THR A 210 -3.36 -1.84 1.04
CA THR A 210 -3.05 -2.41 2.35
C THR A 210 -1.66 -3.02 2.38
N PHE A 211 -1.31 -3.82 1.38
CA PHE A 211 -0.06 -4.57 1.36
C PHE A 211 1.18 -3.66 1.37
N MET A 212 1.20 -2.63 0.51
CA MET A 212 2.36 -1.73 0.40
C MET A 212 2.61 -0.92 1.68
N PRO A 213 1.60 -0.21 2.27
CA PRO A 213 1.83 0.51 3.52
C PRO A 213 2.17 -0.42 4.68
N THR A 214 1.64 -1.65 4.71
CA THR A 214 1.98 -2.62 5.76
C THR A 214 3.45 -3.02 5.70
N MET A 215 4.00 -3.29 4.51
CA MET A 215 5.43 -3.59 4.34
C MET A 215 6.35 -2.46 4.80
N SER A 216 5.94 -1.21 4.54
CA SER A 216 6.73 -0.02 4.83
C SER A 216 6.47 0.58 6.22
N SER A 217 5.47 0.06 6.95
CA SER A 217 5.10 0.61 8.26
C SER A 217 6.18 0.30 9.29
N TYR A 218 6.69 1.37 9.94
CA TYR A 218 7.61 1.20 11.05
C TYR A 218 6.95 1.54 12.40
N VAL A 219 6.20 2.63 12.49
CA VAL A 219 5.60 3.09 13.75
C VAL A 219 4.66 2.05 14.36
N ILE A 220 3.84 1.40 13.51
CA ILE A 220 2.87 0.42 13.99
C ILE A 220 3.59 -0.83 14.50
N SER A 221 4.57 -1.36 13.74
CA SER A 221 5.32 -2.54 14.15
C SER A 221 6.14 -2.30 15.39
N ASP A 222 6.88 -1.19 15.45
CA ASP A 222 7.73 -0.86 16.59
C ASP A 222 6.91 -0.66 17.86
N THR A 223 5.83 0.13 17.80
CA THR A 223 4.97 0.41 18.95
C THR A 223 4.27 -0.84 19.48
N LEU A 224 3.74 -1.70 18.60
CA LEU A 224 2.92 -2.84 19.00
C LEU A 224 3.71 -4.10 19.30
N SER A 225 4.89 -4.27 18.71
CA SER A 225 5.79 -5.37 19.04
C SER A 225 6.76 -5.07 20.16
N GLU A 226 6.75 -3.83 20.69
CA GLU A 226 7.73 -3.34 21.66
C GLU A 226 9.16 -3.52 21.12
N GLY A 227 9.38 -3.18 19.86
CA GLY A 227 10.67 -3.26 19.19
C GLY A 227 11.13 -4.69 18.81
N LYS A 228 10.31 -5.74 19.05
CA LYS A 228 10.69 -7.14 18.75
C LYS A 228 10.56 -7.53 17.30
N ILE A 229 9.75 -6.80 16.53
CA ILE A 229 9.56 -7.06 15.10
C ILE A 229 9.99 -5.82 14.33
N THR A 230 11.07 -5.97 13.59
CA THR A 230 11.52 -4.98 12.63
C THR A 230 10.95 -5.33 11.25
N LEU A 231 10.25 -4.38 10.63
CA LEU A 231 9.78 -4.49 9.26
C LEU A 231 10.77 -3.86 8.28
N PHE A 232 10.59 -4.14 7.00
CA PHE A 232 11.53 -3.72 5.98
C PHE A 232 11.68 -2.19 5.90
N GLY A 233 10.56 -1.46 6.05
CA GLY A 233 10.58 0.00 6.16
C GLY A 233 11.33 0.51 7.39
N SER A 234 11.15 -0.13 8.55
CA SER A 234 11.89 0.19 9.78
C SER A 234 13.40 -0.02 9.62
N TYR A 235 13.78 -1.10 8.94
CA TYR A 235 15.19 -1.42 8.73
C TYR A 235 15.86 -0.43 7.77
N ILE A 236 15.15 -0.01 6.70
CA ILE A 236 15.61 1.05 5.79
C ILE A 236 15.85 2.35 6.58
N GLU A 237 14.92 2.74 7.44
CA GLU A 237 15.07 3.93 8.28
C GLU A 237 16.27 3.81 9.23
N LEU A 238 16.47 2.64 9.84
CA LEU A 238 17.61 2.37 10.71
C LEU A 238 18.93 2.50 9.97
N GLU A 239 19.05 1.97 8.74
CA GLU A 239 20.26 2.11 7.92
C GLU A 239 20.56 3.58 7.60
N PHE A 240 19.55 4.37 7.24
CA PHE A 240 19.74 5.81 7.01
C PHE A 240 20.10 6.57 8.30
N THR A 241 19.52 6.21 9.43
CA THR A 241 19.84 6.80 10.73
C THR A 241 21.29 6.50 11.14
N ASN A 242 21.76 5.29 10.83
CA ASN A 242 23.15 4.85 11.05
C ASN A 242 24.13 5.40 10.00
N LYS A 243 23.67 6.26 9.07
CA LYS A 243 24.46 6.81 7.96
C LYS A 243 24.99 5.76 6.97
N ALA A 244 24.42 4.57 6.95
CA ALA A 244 24.71 3.53 5.97
C ALA A 244 23.93 3.80 4.66
N TRP A 245 24.23 4.93 4.01
CA TRP A 245 23.46 5.45 2.87
C TRP A 245 23.37 4.46 1.70
N HIS A 246 24.44 3.71 1.43
CA HIS A 246 24.51 2.77 0.33
C HIS A 246 23.63 1.54 0.56
N ASP A 247 23.70 0.93 1.73
CA ASP A 247 22.90 -0.24 2.10
C ASP A 247 21.43 0.13 2.24
N GLY A 248 21.09 1.24 2.91
CA GLY A 248 19.75 1.77 3.02
C GLY A 248 19.11 2.09 1.65
N SER A 249 19.91 2.68 0.73
CA SER A 249 19.45 2.99 -0.62
C SER A 249 19.22 1.72 -1.45
N PHE A 250 20.05 0.69 -1.30
CA PHE A 250 19.84 -0.58 -1.97
C PHE A 250 18.56 -1.27 -1.48
N MET A 251 18.32 -1.29 -0.17
CA MET A 251 17.07 -1.82 0.40
C MET A 251 15.85 -1.03 -0.07
N ALA A 252 15.93 0.30 -0.13
CA ALA A 252 14.86 1.13 -0.68
C ALA A 252 14.59 0.81 -2.16
N LEU A 253 15.63 0.54 -2.95
CA LEU A 253 15.50 0.09 -4.34
C LEU A 253 14.81 -1.27 -4.45
N VAL A 254 15.17 -2.24 -3.60
CA VAL A 254 14.47 -3.54 -3.52
C VAL A 254 12.99 -3.34 -3.22
N MET A 255 12.65 -2.47 -2.28
CA MET A 255 11.26 -2.15 -1.96
C MET A 255 10.52 -1.52 -3.15
N LEU A 256 11.15 -0.58 -3.86
CA LEU A 256 10.59 0.03 -5.08
C LEU A 256 10.33 -1.01 -6.18
N ILE A 257 11.22 -1.99 -6.34
CA ILE A 257 11.02 -3.09 -7.29
C ILE A 257 9.80 -3.94 -6.89
N PHE A 258 9.65 -4.31 -5.62
CA PHE A 258 8.46 -5.03 -5.14
C PHE A 258 7.17 -4.26 -5.37
N ILE A 259 7.16 -2.96 -5.07
CA ILE A 259 6.03 -2.07 -5.34
C ILE A 259 5.72 -2.04 -6.85
N GLY A 260 6.74 -1.89 -7.68
CA GLY A 260 6.60 -1.89 -9.15
C GLY A 260 6.00 -3.19 -9.67
N ILE A 261 6.50 -4.35 -9.20
CA ILE A 261 5.99 -5.67 -9.57
C ILE A 261 4.51 -5.82 -9.17
N THR A 262 4.16 -5.50 -7.94
CA THR A 262 2.77 -5.60 -7.46
C THR A 262 1.84 -4.67 -8.24
N MET A 263 2.31 -3.48 -8.62
CA MET A 263 1.55 -2.52 -9.42
C MET A 263 1.32 -3.02 -10.86
N VAL A 264 2.33 -3.61 -11.50
CA VAL A 264 2.22 -4.20 -12.85
C VAL A 264 1.27 -5.40 -12.84
N ILE A 265 1.38 -6.27 -11.83
CA ILE A 265 0.48 -7.41 -11.67
C ILE A 265 -0.97 -6.91 -11.52
N SER A 266 -1.20 -5.91 -10.68
CA SER A 266 -2.51 -5.31 -10.47
C SER A 266 -3.12 -4.72 -11.75
N GLN A 267 -2.32 -3.99 -12.54
CA GLN A 267 -2.80 -3.43 -13.80
C GLN A 267 -3.25 -4.50 -14.80
N LYS A 268 -2.52 -5.61 -14.91
CA LYS A 268 -2.91 -6.73 -15.77
C LYS A 268 -4.28 -7.30 -15.38
N PHE A 269 -4.50 -7.55 -14.10
CA PHE A 269 -5.80 -8.03 -13.63
C PHE A 269 -6.94 -7.02 -13.85
N GLY A 270 -6.68 -5.72 -13.76
CA GLY A 270 -7.68 -4.66 -14.02
C GLY A 270 -7.99 -4.45 -15.51
N ASP A 271 -7.04 -4.70 -16.41
CA ASP A 271 -7.23 -4.50 -17.86
C ASP A 271 -7.87 -5.70 -18.57
N ASP A 272 -7.63 -6.92 -18.08
CA ASP A 272 -8.26 -8.13 -18.65
C ASP A 272 -9.77 -8.12 -18.44
N GLU A 273 -10.28 -7.56 -17.34
CA GLU A 273 -11.71 -7.39 -17.11
C GLU A 273 -12.35 -6.30 -18.00
N LYS A 274 -11.66 -5.20 -18.26
CA LYS A 274 -12.16 -4.18 -19.21
C LYS A 274 -12.32 -4.74 -20.63
N LYS A 275 -11.54 -5.75 -20.99
CA LYS A 275 -11.65 -6.46 -22.26
C LYS A 275 -12.79 -7.49 -22.23
N ALA A 276 -12.94 -8.23 -21.14
CA ALA A 276 -14.03 -9.19 -20.97
C ALA A 276 -15.42 -8.51 -20.95
N GLY A 277 -15.55 -7.35 -20.30
CA GLY A 277 -16.80 -6.57 -20.27
C GLY A 277 -17.17 -5.86 -21.59
N LYS A 278 -16.27 -5.81 -22.58
CA LYS A 278 -16.54 -5.25 -23.92
C LYS A 278 -16.92 -6.30 -24.98
N SER A 279 -16.90 -7.56 -24.63
CA SER A 279 -17.20 -8.68 -25.55
C SER A 279 -18.65 -9.18 -25.49
N TRP A 280 -19.56 -8.42 -24.85
CA TRP A 280 -21.00 -8.69 -24.80
C TRP A 280 -21.82 -7.52 -25.32
#